data_2e641acf56a6833d0e7c896ba8f48cc1
#
_entry.id   2e641acf56a6833d0e7c896ba8f48cc1
#
_cell.length_a   1.000
_cell.length_b   1.000
_cell.length_c   1.000
_cell.angle_alpha   90.00
_cell.angle_beta   90.00
_cell.angle_gamma   90.00
#
_symmetry.space_group_name_H-M   'P 1'
#
loop_
_entity.id
_entity.type
_entity.pdbx_description
1 polymer ?
#
loop_
_entity_poly.entity_id
_entity_poly.type
_entity_poly.pdbx_seq_one_letter_code
_entity_poly.pdbx_strand_id
1 'polypeptide(L)'
;MPAFSQITELKPGAASRNEQSEAGIQFFHGSWEEVLQESNTKNKPIFIDVFTSWCGPCKKMARDVFTQPNVGDFFNEYFINYKIDAEKGEGPEIASKYGVRAYPTMLLLSPQKQEVLHTIVGGRSPEQLIDEARKGINNTEILADYEKQFDSGNREIAFLQKYLKELSVTGKTNDKTEAVTKAFISGLSKSDYQNPDNLKLLFNMATDIESPAIKAIQSNRKAFNKAFTAERVSTTLQRAAFKAVDKAIQAKDPKQMETITALLKKE
;
A
#
# COMPACT_ATOMS: atom_id res chain seq x y z
N MET A 1 -20.34 49.69 -43.93
CA MET A 1 -20.20 49.49 -42.48
C MET A 1 -20.51 48.04 -42.19
N PRO A 2 -19.55 47.23 -41.76
CA PRO A 2 -19.79 45.83 -41.49
C PRO A 2 -20.21 45.62 -40.06
N ALA A 3 -21.13 44.67 -39.87
CA ALA A 3 -21.64 44.20 -38.60
C ALA A 3 -20.60 43.36 -37.87
N PHE A 4 -20.35 43.68 -36.61
CA PHE A 4 -19.52 42.89 -35.71
C PHE A 4 -20.25 41.62 -35.27
N SER A 5 -19.68 40.50 -35.60
CA SER A 5 -20.07 39.17 -35.17
C SER A 5 -19.72 38.96 -33.68
N GLN A 6 -20.71 38.55 -32.89
CA GLN A 6 -20.56 38.20 -31.48
C GLN A 6 -19.77 36.89 -31.35
N ILE A 7 -18.63 36.95 -30.69
CA ILE A 7 -17.89 35.79 -30.24
C ILE A 7 -18.57 35.30 -28.96
N THR A 8 -19.25 34.18 -29.05
CA THR A 8 -19.83 33.46 -27.91
C THR A 8 -18.71 32.83 -27.12
N GLU A 9 -18.47 33.28 -25.88
CA GLU A 9 -17.59 32.66 -24.91
C GLU A 9 -18.09 31.26 -24.61
N LEU A 10 -17.27 30.26 -25.00
CA LEU A 10 -17.39 28.89 -24.52
C LEU A 10 -16.93 28.83 -23.05
N LYS A 11 -17.88 28.76 -22.15
CA LYS A 11 -17.61 28.41 -20.74
C LYS A 11 -17.01 26.99 -20.72
N PRO A 12 -15.87 26.77 -20.02
CA PRO A 12 -15.39 25.40 -19.79
C PRO A 12 -16.40 24.69 -18.89
N GLY A 13 -17.02 23.66 -19.41
CA GLY A 13 -17.87 22.77 -18.64
C GLY A 13 -17.05 22.16 -17.53
N ALA A 14 -17.39 22.47 -16.28
CA ALA A 14 -16.92 21.76 -15.12
C ALA A 14 -17.45 20.32 -15.22
N ALA A 15 -16.61 19.42 -15.67
CA ALA A 15 -16.84 18.01 -15.48
C ALA A 15 -16.75 17.76 -13.96
N SER A 16 -17.89 17.72 -13.30
CA SER A 16 -17.99 17.18 -11.96
C SER A 16 -17.56 15.72 -12.02
N ARG A 17 -16.29 15.44 -11.68
CA ARG A 17 -15.88 14.10 -11.31
C ARG A 17 -16.69 13.74 -10.07
N ASN A 18 -17.65 12.88 -10.28
CA ASN A 18 -18.31 12.17 -9.21
C ASN A 18 -17.25 11.19 -8.64
N GLU A 19 -16.48 11.65 -7.65
CA GLU A 19 -15.51 10.82 -6.91
C GLU A 19 -16.26 9.92 -5.92
N GLN A 20 -17.10 9.04 -6.43
CA GLN A 20 -17.39 7.78 -5.78
C GLN A 20 -16.34 6.81 -6.34
N SER A 21 -15.23 6.65 -5.62
CA SER A 21 -14.30 5.56 -5.88
C SER A 21 -15.11 4.25 -5.79
N GLU A 22 -15.32 3.62 -6.94
CA GLU A 22 -15.90 2.27 -6.93
C GLU A 22 -14.97 1.40 -6.09
N ALA A 23 -15.49 0.91 -4.96
CA ALA A 23 -14.73 0.08 -4.06
C ALA A 23 -14.29 -1.19 -4.80
N GLY A 24 -12.98 -1.52 -4.73
CA GLY A 24 -12.42 -2.71 -5.33
C GLY A 24 -11.54 -2.48 -6.55
N ILE A 25 -11.09 -3.59 -7.15
CA ILE A 25 -10.22 -3.57 -8.34
C ILE A 25 -11.00 -3.04 -9.55
N GLN A 26 -10.46 -2.01 -10.18
CA GLN A 26 -10.92 -1.51 -11.47
C GLN A 26 -10.21 -2.28 -12.58
N PHE A 27 -10.94 -3.15 -13.26
CA PHE A 27 -10.41 -3.90 -14.38
C PHE A 27 -10.48 -3.08 -15.67
N PHE A 28 -9.41 -3.11 -16.43
CA PHE A 28 -9.32 -2.47 -17.74
C PHE A 28 -10.27 -3.15 -18.73
N HIS A 29 -11.05 -2.34 -19.43
CA HIS A 29 -11.98 -2.79 -20.47
C HIS A 29 -11.38 -2.50 -21.84
N GLY A 30 -10.94 -3.56 -22.52
CA GLY A 30 -10.33 -3.46 -23.85
C GLY A 30 -9.70 -4.79 -24.26
N SER A 31 -9.02 -4.80 -25.40
CA SER A 31 -8.25 -5.94 -25.90
C SER A 31 -6.96 -6.13 -25.11
N TRP A 32 -6.36 -7.30 -25.26
CA TRP A 32 -5.05 -7.57 -24.68
C TRP A 32 -3.96 -6.62 -25.21
N GLU A 33 -4.02 -6.26 -26.48
CA GLU A 33 -3.08 -5.30 -27.05
C GLU A 33 -3.18 -3.92 -26.41
N GLU A 34 -4.40 -3.43 -26.14
CA GLU A 34 -4.62 -2.16 -25.45
C GLU A 34 -4.13 -2.20 -24.00
N VAL A 35 -4.27 -3.33 -23.29
CA VAL A 35 -3.69 -3.55 -21.95
C VAL A 35 -2.17 -3.41 -21.98
N LEU A 36 -1.52 -4.04 -22.98
CA LEU A 36 -0.07 -3.96 -23.15
C LEU A 36 0.40 -2.53 -23.43
N GLN A 37 -0.33 -1.81 -24.28
CA GLN A 37 -0.02 -0.43 -24.61
C GLN A 37 -0.16 0.47 -23.37
N GLU A 38 -1.22 0.30 -22.60
CA GLU A 38 -1.45 1.05 -21.36
C GLU A 38 -0.38 0.77 -20.32
N SER A 39 -0.01 -0.52 -20.13
CA SER A 39 1.06 -0.95 -19.23
C SER A 39 2.40 -0.32 -19.62
N ASN A 40 2.76 -0.34 -20.91
CA ASN A 40 4.00 0.25 -21.40
C ASN A 40 4.01 1.78 -21.23
N THR A 41 2.91 2.44 -21.54
CA THR A 41 2.78 3.91 -21.44
C THR A 41 2.92 4.39 -20.01
N LYS A 42 2.28 3.69 -19.07
CA LYS A 42 2.32 4.03 -17.64
C LYS A 42 3.49 3.41 -16.89
N ASN A 43 4.27 2.55 -17.55
CA ASN A 43 5.33 1.74 -16.94
C ASN A 43 4.84 0.98 -15.70
N LYS A 44 3.60 0.46 -15.75
CA LYS A 44 2.99 -0.31 -14.66
C LYS A 44 2.92 -1.80 -15.03
N PRO A 45 3.25 -2.71 -14.10
CA PRO A 45 3.05 -4.14 -14.30
C PRO A 45 1.55 -4.45 -14.50
N ILE A 46 1.29 -5.59 -15.14
CA ILE A 46 -0.08 -6.04 -15.39
C ILE A 46 -0.45 -7.11 -14.35
N PHE A 47 -1.61 -6.96 -13.73
CA PHE A 47 -2.28 -8.01 -12.99
C PHE A 47 -3.36 -8.63 -13.87
N ILE A 48 -3.32 -9.96 -14.08
CA ILE A 48 -4.31 -10.69 -14.87
C ILE A 48 -5.04 -11.69 -13.98
N ASP A 49 -6.36 -11.59 -13.86
CA ASP A 49 -7.22 -12.65 -13.34
C ASP A 49 -7.66 -13.56 -14.48
N VAL A 50 -7.07 -14.75 -14.57
CA VAL A 50 -7.45 -15.77 -15.55
C VAL A 50 -8.46 -16.70 -14.90
N PHE A 51 -9.70 -16.67 -15.40
CA PHE A 51 -10.83 -17.39 -14.84
C PHE A 51 -11.60 -18.17 -15.90
N THR A 52 -12.58 -18.98 -15.46
CA THR A 52 -13.62 -19.55 -16.30
C THR A 52 -14.99 -19.28 -15.72
N SER A 53 -16.01 -19.26 -16.56
CA SER A 53 -17.40 -18.94 -16.14
C SER A 53 -18.01 -19.97 -15.16
N TRP A 54 -17.55 -21.20 -15.18
CA TRP A 54 -18.01 -22.29 -14.28
C TRP A 54 -17.20 -22.38 -12.98
N CYS A 55 -16.07 -21.68 -12.85
CA CYS A 55 -15.16 -21.77 -11.70
C CYS A 55 -15.76 -21.16 -10.43
N GLY A 56 -16.15 -21.97 -9.46
CA GLY A 56 -16.67 -21.54 -8.16
C GLY A 56 -15.72 -20.64 -7.37
N PRO A 57 -14.46 -21.06 -7.15
CA PRO A 57 -13.45 -20.21 -6.47
C PRO A 57 -13.20 -18.86 -7.16
N CYS A 58 -13.27 -18.79 -8.51
CA CYS A 58 -13.13 -17.53 -9.25
C CYS A 58 -14.28 -16.56 -8.92
N LYS A 59 -15.52 -17.08 -8.90
CA LYS A 59 -16.69 -16.28 -8.50
C LYS A 59 -16.57 -15.77 -7.08
N LYS A 60 -16.01 -16.56 -6.17
CA LYS A 60 -15.75 -16.15 -4.79
C LYS A 60 -14.71 -15.03 -4.75
N MET A 61 -13.59 -15.15 -5.48
CA MET A 61 -12.58 -14.08 -5.58
C MET A 61 -13.22 -12.77 -6.10
N ALA A 62 -13.99 -12.85 -7.17
CA ALA A 62 -14.63 -11.68 -7.77
C ALA A 62 -15.61 -10.97 -6.83
N ARG A 63 -16.36 -11.73 -6.03
CA ARG A 63 -17.37 -11.18 -5.12
C ARG A 63 -16.81 -10.71 -3.79
N ASP A 64 -15.91 -11.49 -3.18
CA ASP A 64 -15.55 -11.35 -1.77
C ASP A 64 -14.16 -10.71 -1.58
N VAL A 65 -13.30 -10.71 -2.62
CA VAL A 65 -11.92 -10.24 -2.53
C VAL A 65 -11.68 -9.02 -3.41
N PHE A 66 -11.98 -9.11 -4.71
CA PHE A 66 -11.68 -8.01 -5.64
C PHE A 66 -12.53 -6.76 -5.39
N THR A 67 -13.64 -6.89 -4.69
CA THR A 67 -14.52 -5.78 -4.29
C THR A 67 -14.07 -5.07 -3.02
N GLN A 68 -13.06 -5.58 -2.32
CA GLN A 68 -12.62 -4.99 -1.07
C GLN A 68 -11.85 -3.69 -1.32
N PRO A 69 -12.14 -2.59 -0.56
CA PRO A 69 -11.49 -1.30 -0.76
C PRO A 69 -9.96 -1.36 -0.68
N ASN A 70 -9.42 -2.07 0.33
CA ASN A 70 -7.98 -2.20 0.50
C ASN A 70 -7.28 -2.97 -0.64
N VAL A 71 -7.99 -3.90 -1.29
CA VAL A 71 -7.51 -4.61 -2.48
C VAL A 71 -7.55 -3.67 -3.68
N GLY A 72 -8.68 -2.96 -3.87
CA GLY A 72 -8.81 -1.96 -4.92
C GLY A 72 -7.74 -0.88 -4.85
N ASP A 73 -7.56 -0.28 -3.67
CA ASP A 73 -6.55 0.75 -3.43
C ASP A 73 -5.14 0.29 -3.84
N PHE A 74 -4.79 -0.95 -3.48
CA PHE A 74 -3.48 -1.50 -3.82
C PHE A 74 -3.35 -1.82 -5.31
N PHE A 75 -4.28 -2.59 -5.87
CA PHE A 75 -4.17 -3.04 -7.25
C PHE A 75 -4.33 -1.91 -8.28
N ASN A 76 -5.20 -0.94 -8.04
CA ASN A 76 -5.39 0.21 -8.92
C ASN A 76 -4.19 1.17 -8.89
N GLU A 77 -3.48 1.23 -7.76
CA GLU A 77 -2.27 2.04 -7.65
C GLU A 77 -1.08 1.43 -8.40
N TYR A 78 -0.86 0.11 -8.25
CA TYR A 78 0.38 -0.53 -8.70
C TYR A 78 0.28 -1.26 -10.03
N PHE A 79 -0.92 -1.59 -10.53
CA PHE A 79 -1.10 -2.43 -11.69
C PHE A 79 -2.03 -1.82 -12.74
N ILE A 80 -1.88 -2.30 -13.98
CA ILE A 80 -2.95 -2.33 -14.96
C ILE A 80 -3.67 -3.65 -14.72
N ASN A 81 -4.91 -3.59 -14.25
CA ASN A 81 -5.66 -4.78 -13.88
C ASN A 81 -6.46 -5.29 -15.08
N TYR A 82 -6.31 -6.55 -15.41
CA TYR A 82 -7.03 -7.19 -16.50
C TYR A 82 -7.71 -8.48 -16.04
N LYS A 83 -8.83 -8.81 -16.66
CA LYS A 83 -9.60 -10.01 -16.35
C LYS A 83 -9.97 -10.70 -17.65
N ILE A 84 -9.70 -12.01 -17.74
CA ILE A 84 -9.93 -12.76 -18.96
C ILE A 84 -10.53 -14.14 -18.68
N ASP A 85 -11.57 -14.47 -19.46
CA ASP A 85 -12.17 -15.82 -19.47
C ASP A 85 -11.29 -16.72 -20.35
N ALA A 86 -10.64 -17.71 -19.73
CA ALA A 86 -9.72 -18.63 -20.40
C ALA A 86 -10.34 -19.45 -21.54
N GLU A 87 -11.67 -19.44 -21.65
CA GLU A 87 -12.41 -20.21 -22.67
C GLU A 87 -13.00 -19.32 -23.76
N LYS A 88 -12.84 -17.96 -23.69
CA LYS A 88 -13.46 -17.02 -24.62
C LYS A 88 -12.47 -16.00 -25.18
N GLY A 89 -12.74 -15.55 -26.41
CA GLY A 89 -11.96 -14.51 -27.05
C GLY A 89 -10.45 -14.82 -27.08
N GLU A 90 -9.64 -13.91 -26.59
CA GLU A 90 -8.18 -14.06 -26.51
C GLU A 90 -7.71 -14.95 -25.34
N GLY A 91 -8.64 -15.36 -24.47
CA GLY A 91 -8.35 -16.11 -23.26
C GLY A 91 -7.62 -17.43 -23.44
N PRO A 92 -8.05 -18.31 -24.39
CA PRO A 92 -7.36 -19.58 -24.65
C PRO A 92 -5.88 -19.38 -25.04
N GLU A 93 -5.57 -18.37 -25.85
CA GLU A 93 -4.22 -18.06 -26.28
C GLU A 93 -3.37 -17.54 -25.11
N ILE A 94 -3.89 -16.58 -24.34
CA ILE A 94 -3.21 -16.01 -23.17
C ILE A 94 -3.00 -17.09 -22.11
N ALA A 95 -4.00 -17.89 -21.80
CA ALA A 95 -3.88 -18.99 -20.83
C ALA A 95 -2.81 -20.01 -21.26
N SER A 96 -2.77 -20.36 -22.54
CA SER A 96 -1.76 -21.25 -23.11
C SER A 96 -0.36 -20.64 -23.05
N LYS A 97 -0.22 -19.36 -23.49
CA LYS A 97 1.06 -18.62 -23.47
C LYS A 97 1.72 -18.63 -22.10
N TYR A 98 0.93 -18.41 -21.05
CA TYR A 98 1.43 -18.33 -19.68
C TYR A 98 1.30 -19.64 -18.88
N GLY A 99 0.96 -20.75 -19.55
CA GLY A 99 0.92 -22.08 -18.95
C GLY A 99 -0.13 -22.25 -17.84
N VAL A 100 -1.26 -21.55 -17.92
CA VAL A 100 -2.34 -21.64 -16.94
C VAL A 100 -3.02 -23.00 -17.05
N ARG A 101 -3.09 -23.73 -15.92
CA ARG A 101 -3.64 -25.12 -15.86
C ARG A 101 -4.72 -25.30 -14.79
N ALA A 102 -4.96 -24.29 -13.98
CA ALA A 102 -5.96 -24.32 -12.90
C ALA A 102 -6.60 -22.94 -12.73
N TYR A 103 -7.78 -22.87 -12.12
CA TYR A 103 -8.51 -21.62 -11.95
C TYR A 103 -8.98 -21.43 -10.49
N PRO A 104 -8.95 -20.18 -9.97
CA PRO A 104 -8.36 -19.01 -10.60
C PRO A 104 -6.83 -19.11 -10.66
N THR A 105 -6.23 -18.53 -11.69
CA THR A 105 -4.80 -18.21 -11.73
C THR A 105 -4.65 -16.72 -11.96
N MET A 106 -3.94 -16.05 -11.05
CA MET A 106 -3.61 -14.64 -11.20
C MET A 106 -2.13 -14.50 -11.55
N LEU A 107 -1.85 -13.72 -12.56
CA LEU A 107 -0.49 -13.49 -13.08
C LEU A 107 -0.10 -12.05 -12.88
N LEU A 108 1.15 -11.82 -12.50
CA LEU A 108 1.78 -10.51 -12.52
C LEU A 108 2.82 -10.51 -13.63
N LEU A 109 2.72 -9.57 -14.56
CA LEU A 109 3.62 -9.48 -15.72
C LEU A 109 4.39 -8.16 -15.70
N SER A 110 5.65 -8.21 -16.14
CA SER A 110 6.47 -7.01 -16.33
C SER A 110 5.92 -6.14 -17.48
N PRO A 111 6.05 -4.78 -17.40
CA PRO A 111 5.44 -3.89 -18.38
C PRO A 111 6.00 -4.07 -19.80
N GLN A 112 7.32 -4.09 -19.97
CA GLN A 112 7.93 -4.06 -21.31
C GLN A 112 8.09 -5.45 -21.94
N LYS A 113 8.48 -6.45 -21.12
CA LYS A 113 8.86 -7.77 -21.61
C LYS A 113 7.74 -8.80 -21.49
N GLN A 114 6.66 -8.49 -20.75
CA GLN A 114 5.58 -9.43 -20.47
C GLN A 114 6.06 -10.74 -19.82
N GLU A 115 7.21 -10.67 -19.11
CA GLU A 115 7.72 -11.79 -18.34
C GLU A 115 6.87 -11.98 -17.07
N VAL A 116 6.64 -13.24 -16.67
CA VAL A 116 5.92 -13.55 -15.46
C VAL A 116 6.77 -13.19 -14.25
N LEU A 117 6.36 -12.17 -13.51
CA LEU A 117 6.98 -11.74 -12.25
C LEU A 117 6.54 -12.64 -11.10
N HIS A 118 5.27 -13.03 -11.07
CA HIS A 118 4.70 -13.90 -10.05
C HIS A 118 3.43 -14.59 -10.54
N THR A 119 3.18 -15.79 -10.02
CA THR A 119 1.97 -16.57 -10.32
C THR A 119 1.28 -16.96 -9.01
N ILE A 120 -0.01 -16.68 -8.93
CA ILE A 120 -0.85 -17.00 -7.77
C ILE A 120 -1.92 -17.98 -8.24
N VAL A 121 -1.86 -19.22 -7.77
CA VAL A 121 -2.84 -20.28 -8.13
C VAL A 121 -3.81 -20.50 -6.98
N GLY A 122 -5.12 -20.50 -7.29
CA GLY A 122 -6.18 -20.71 -6.33
C GLY A 122 -6.62 -19.44 -5.58
N GLY A 123 -7.71 -19.54 -4.82
CA GLY A 123 -8.28 -18.43 -4.06
C GLY A 123 -7.37 -17.94 -2.92
N ARG A 124 -7.48 -16.65 -2.60
CA ARG A 124 -6.76 -15.97 -1.50
C ARG A 124 -7.72 -15.11 -0.69
N SER A 125 -7.37 -14.83 0.57
CA SER A 125 -8.00 -13.73 1.30
C SER A 125 -7.53 -12.38 0.74
N PRO A 126 -8.22 -11.26 1.04
CA PRO A 126 -7.77 -9.92 0.64
C PRO A 126 -6.31 -9.64 1.00
N GLU A 127 -5.93 -9.94 2.25
CA GLU A 127 -4.57 -9.71 2.75
C GLU A 127 -3.55 -10.61 2.05
N GLN A 128 -3.89 -11.90 1.89
CA GLN A 128 -3.01 -12.85 1.20
C GLN A 128 -2.80 -12.47 -0.26
N LEU A 129 -3.82 -11.95 -0.95
CA LEU A 129 -3.70 -11.52 -2.33
C LEU A 129 -2.74 -10.33 -2.46
N ILE A 130 -2.85 -9.35 -1.58
CA ILE A 130 -1.94 -8.20 -1.53
C ILE A 130 -0.51 -8.65 -1.24
N ASP A 131 -0.32 -9.55 -0.27
CA ASP A 131 1.01 -10.05 0.09
C ASP A 131 1.66 -10.85 -1.05
N GLU A 132 0.88 -11.66 -1.77
CA GLU A 132 1.38 -12.38 -2.96
C GLU A 132 1.73 -11.39 -4.09
N ALA A 133 0.90 -10.38 -4.34
CA ALA A 133 1.18 -9.38 -5.37
C ALA A 133 2.45 -8.57 -5.05
N ARG A 134 2.70 -8.27 -3.78
CA ARG A 134 3.94 -7.59 -3.34
C ARG A 134 5.21 -8.41 -3.63
N LYS A 135 5.14 -9.73 -3.60
CA LYS A 135 6.29 -10.59 -3.98
C LYS A 135 6.62 -10.47 -5.47
N GLY A 136 5.61 -10.24 -6.30
CA GLY A 136 5.78 -10.12 -7.75
C GLY A 136 6.20 -8.74 -8.22
N ILE A 137 5.96 -7.69 -7.43
CA ILE A 137 6.49 -6.36 -7.71
C ILE A 137 7.74 -6.12 -6.90
N ASN A 138 8.79 -5.65 -7.56
CA ASN A 138 10.01 -5.29 -6.86
C ASN A 138 9.71 -4.13 -5.89
N ASN A 139 9.49 -4.45 -4.62
CA ASN A 139 9.20 -3.45 -3.58
C ASN A 139 10.27 -2.34 -3.51
N THR A 140 11.47 -2.63 -4.05
CA THR A 140 12.56 -1.66 -4.14
C THR A 140 12.23 -0.51 -5.10
N GLU A 141 11.56 -0.77 -6.23
CA GLU A 141 11.18 0.28 -7.18
C GLU A 141 10.10 1.20 -6.62
N ILE A 142 9.10 0.62 -5.95
CA ILE A 142 8.04 1.38 -5.27
C ILE A 142 8.63 2.27 -4.18
N LEU A 143 9.51 1.72 -3.37
CA LEU A 143 10.18 2.48 -2.31
C LEU A 143 11.10 3.56 -2.87
N ALA A 144 11.79 3.32 -3.98
CA ALA A 144 12.63 4.32 -4.64
C ALA A 144 11.81 5.50 -5.18
N ASP A 145 10.61 5.24 -5.73
CA ASP A 145 9.72 6.31 -6.19
C ASP A 145 9.19 7.13 -5.00
N TYR A 146 8.75 6.50 -3.94
CA TYR A 146 8.34 7.21 -2.73
C TYR A 146 9.49 7.99 -2.08
N GLU A 147 10.70 7.44 -2.07
CA GLU A 147 11.87 8.13 -1.57
C GLU A 147 12.14 9.40 -2.38
N LYS A 148 12.11 9.31 -3.70
CA LYS A 148 12.27 10.46 -4.61
C LYS A 148 11.21 11.53 -4.37
N GLN A 149 9.95 11.16 -4.22
CA GLN A 149 8.87 12.09 -3.91
C GLN A 149 9.07 12.75 -2.55
N PHE A 150 9.44 11.99 -1.53
CA PHE A 150 9.74 12.53 -0.20
C PHE A 150 10.91 13.51 -0.23
N ASP A 151 11.99 13.19 -0.94
CA ASP A 151 13.19 14.03 -1.05
C ASP A 151 12.91 15.30 -1.88
N SER A 152 11.97 15.24 -2.83
CA SER A 152 11.49 16.42 -3.57
C SER A 152 10.52 17.31 -2.76
N GLY A 153 10.23 16.95 -1.51
CA GLY A 153 9.45 17.77 -0.58
C GLY A 153 7.98 17.40 -0.44
N ASN A 154 7.51 16.29 -1.03
CA ASN A 154 6.12 15.85 -0.80
C ASN A 154 5.92 15.49 0.69
N ARG A 155 4.96 16.15 1.33
CA ARG A 155 4.61 15.99 2.76
C ARG A 155 3.11 15.82 2.98
N GLU A 156 2.36 15.52 1.91
CA GLU A 156 0.93 15.24 2.03
C GLU A 156 0.68 14.02 2.92
N ILE A 157 -0.29 14.12 3.82
CA ILE A 157 -0.58 13.05 4.78
C ILE A 157 -0.92 11.74 4.08
N ALA A 158 -1.73 11.78 3.02
CA ALA A 158 -2.10 10.59 2.25
C ALA A 158 -0.86 9.92 1.60
N PHE A 159 0.08 10.73 1.08
CA PHE A 159 1.34 10.23 0.57
C PHE A 159 2.20 9.59 1.66
N LEU A 160 2.36 10.26 2.80
CA LEU A 160 3.15 9.75 3.92
C LEU A 160 2.56 8.46 4.53
N GLN A 161 1.23 8.33 4.57
CA GLN A 161 0.55 7.10 4.95
C GLN A 161 0.92 5.93 4.02
N LYS A 162 0.87 6.15 2.71
CA LYS A 162 1.24 5.13 1.72
C LYS A 162 2.71 4.74 1.86
N TYR A 163 3.59 5.71 1.95
CA TYR A 163 5.02 5.46 2.09
C TYR A 163 5.35 4.69 3.38
N LEU A 164 4.78 5.07 4.53
CA LEU A 164 4.95 4.34 5.78
C LEU A 164 4.39 2.91 5.73
N LYS A 165 3.28 2.71 5.02
CA LYS A 165 2.71 1.37 4.81
C LYS A 165 3.72 0.47 4.07
N GLU A 166 4.35 0.97 3.00
CA GLU A 166 5.37 0.23 2.27
C GLU A 166 6.64 0.00 3.10
N LEU A 167 7.11 1.01 3.83
CA LEU A 167 8.26 0.84 4.75
C LEU A 167 7.97 -0.20 5.84
N SER A 168 6.73 -0.26 6.35
CA SER A 168 6.35 -1.23 7.39
C SER A 168 6.48 -2.69 6.95
N VAL A 169 6.29 -2.96 5.66
CA VAL A 169 6.41 -4.31 5.08
C VAL A 169 7.86 -4.78 5.05
N THR A 170 8.81 -3.85 4.89
CA THR A 170 10.23 -4.22 4.84
C THR A 170 10.80 -4.65 6.19
N GLY A 171 10.15 -4.31 7.29
CA GLY A 171 10.66 -4.52 8.65
C GLY A 171 11.97 -3.78 8.95
N LYS A 172 12.49 -2.99 8.00
CA LYS A 172 13.73 -2.22 8.16
C LYS A 172 13.44 -0.88 8.82
N THR A 173 14.21 -0.57 9.85
CA THR A 173 14.25 0.77 10.47
C THR A 173 15.60 1.39 10.14
N ASN A 174 15.57 2.54 9.50
CA ASN A 174 16.74 3.35 9.15
C ASN A 174 16.39 4.83 9.27
N ASP A 175 17.37 5.69 9.04
CA ASP A 175 17.20 7.15 9.14
C ASP A 175 16.05 7.66 8.24
N LYS A 176 15.85 7.06 7.06
CA LYS A 176 14.76 7.41 6.16
C LYS A 176 13.40 7.07 6.78
N THR A 177 13.26 5.87 7.34
CA THR A 177 12.02 5.43 8.03
C THR A 177 11.69 6.39 9.19
N GLU A 178 12.69 6.80 9.95
CA GLU A 178 12.51 7.77 11.02
C GLU A 178 12.10 9.15 10.53
N ALA A 179 12.74 9.64 9.45
CA ALA A 179 12.43 10.92 8.83
C ALA A 179 10.97 10.96 8.30
N VAL A 180 10.54 9.91 7.61
CA VAL A 180 9.16 9.79 7.11
C VAL A 180 8.17 9.70 8.27
N THR A 181 8.45 8.91 9.30
CA THR A 181 7.61 8.80 10.50
C THR A 181 7.48 10.15 11.22
N LYS A 182 8.58 10.89 11.36
CA LYS A 182 8.58 12.23 11.95
C LYS A 182 7.75 13.21 11.13
N ALA A 183 7.90 13.21 9.81
CA ALA A 183 7.12 14.06 8.92
C ALA A 183 5.62 13.75 9.01
N PHE A 184 5.25 12.48 9.04
CA PHE A 184 3.87 12.04 9.21
C PHE A 184 3.27 12.55 10.53
N ILE A 185 3.96 12.30 11.66
CA ILE A 185 3.53 12.76 12.99
C ILE A 185 3.36 14.28 13.03
N SER A 186 4.27 15.04 12.40
CA SER A 186 4.22 16.51 12.36
C SER A 186 3.04 17.06 11.56
N GLY A 187 2.53 16.28 10.61
CA GLY A 187 1.35 16.64 9.82
C GLY A 187 0.02 16.24 10.45
N LEU A 188 0.02 15.36 11.48
CA LEU A 188 -1.20 14.90 12.12
C LEU A 188 -1.82 15.97 13.03
N SER A 189 -3.12 16.18 12.88
CA SER A 189 -3.96 16.93 13.82
C SER A 189 -4.41 16.06 15.00
N LYS A 190 -5.00 16.66 16.02
CA LYS A 190 -5.58 15.91 17.16
C LYS A 190 -6.67 14.92 16.72
N SER A 191 -7.45 15.25 15.70
CA SER A 191 -8.49 14.37 15.16
C SER A 191 -7.91 13.15 14.46
N ASP A 192 -6.73 13.25 13.84
CA ASP A 192 -6.08 12.16 13.13
C ASP A 192 -5.65 11.02 14.06
N TYR A 193 -5.42 11.30 15.35
CA TYR A 193 -5.22 10.28 16.39
C TYR A 193 -6.50 9.52 16.80
N GLN A 194 -7.65 9.83 16.18
CA GLN A 194 -8.86 9.01 16.29
C GLN A 194 -9.02 8.04 15.10
N ASN A 195 -8.22 8.20 14.06
CA ASN A 195 -8.22 7.31 12.91
C ASN A 195 -7.43 6.03 13.22
N PRO A 196 -8.07 4.84 13.20
CA PRO A 196 -7.41 3.57 13.51
C PRO A 196 -6.23 3.23 12.60
N ASP A 197 -6.27 3.64 11.32
CA ASP A 197 -5.22 3.34 10.36
C ASP A 197 -3.95 4.15 10.68
N ASN A 198 -4.08 5.42 11.08
CA ASN A 198 -2.95 6.22 11.54
C ASN A 198 -2.30 5.63 12.78
N LEU A 199 -3.12 5.20 13.74
CA LEU A 199 -2.62 4.56 14.96
C LEU A 199 -1.93 3.24 14.64
N LYS A 200 -2.47 2.44 13.71
CA LYS A 200 -1.87 1.18 13.26
C LYS A 200 -0.51 1.40 12.59
N LEU A 201 -0.41 2.41 11.72
CA LEU A 201 0.87 2.76 11.09
C LEU A 201 1.92 3.15 12.12
N LEU A 202 1.61 4.05 13.03
CA LEU A 202 2.52 4.45 14.10
C LEU A 202 2.90 3.28 15.01
N PHE A 203 1.95 2.39 15.29
CA PHE A 203 2.19 1.21 16.11
C PHE A 203 3.16 0.23 15.42
N ASN A 204 3.07 0.08 14.09
CA ASN A 204 4.01 -0.74 13.31
C ASN A 204 5.42 -0.12 13.23
N MET A 205 5.53 1.22 13.32
CA MET A 205 6.81 1.93 13.34
C MET A 205 7.46 2.01 14.73
N ALA A 206 6.79 1.51 15.76
CA ALA A 206 7.26 1.54 17.16
C ALA A 206 8.28 0.42 17.46
N THR A 207 9.44 0.46 16.82
CA THR A 207 10.46 -0.61 16.88
C THR A 207 11.64 -0.29 17.77
N ASP A 208 11.88 0.99 18.07
CA ASP A 208 12.97 1.47 18.91
C ASP A 208 12.44 2.50 19.91
N ILE A 209 12.97 2.49 21.15
CA ILE A 209 12.47 3.34 22.26
C ILE A 209 12.62 4.84 21.97
N GLU A 210 13.62 5.22 21.18
CA GLU A 210 13.89 6.62 20.81
C GLU A 210 13.11 7.04 19.55
N SER A 211 12.44 6.11 18.87
CA SER A 211 11.73 6.40 17.64
C SER A 211 10.63 7.45 17.81
N PRO A 212 10.37 8.27 16.78
CA PRO A 212 9.26 9.22 16.79
C PRO A 212 7.91 8.56 17.09
N ALA A 213 7.72 7.32 16.64
CA ALA A 213 6.50 6.57 16.86
C ALA A 213 6.26 6.23 18.34
N ILE A 214 7.29 5.80 19.08
CA ILE A 214 7.18 5.55 20.52
C ILE A 214 6.80 6.84 21.26
N LYS A 215 7.44 7.97 20.94
CA LYS A 215 7.10 9.28 21.53
C LYS A 215 5.65 9.68 21.25
N ALA A 216 5.16 9.42 20.03
CA ALA A 216 3.77 9.68 19.67
C ALA A 216 2.78 8.79 20.44
N ILE A 217 3.11 7.50 20.63
CA ILE A 217 2.32 6.56 21.42
C ILE A 217 2.23 7.02 22.87
N GLN A 218 3.35 7.38 23.50
CA GLN A 218 3.39 7.86 24.87
C GLN A 218 2.57 9.14 25.06
N SER A 219 2.71 10.10 24.13
CA SER A 219 1.98 11.38 24.16
C SER A 219 0.47 11.23 23.93
N ASN A 220 0.05 10.16 23.23
CA ASN A 220 -1.35 9.90 22.90
C ASN A 220 -1.85 8.56 23.46
N ARG A 221 -1.31 8.14 24.63
CA ARG A 221 -1.54 6.84 25.26
C ARG A 221 -3.02 6.42 25.31
N LYS A 222 -3.91 7.37 25.62
CA LYS A 222 -5.36 7.11 25.71
C LYS A 222 -5.95 6.64 24.37
N ALA A 223 -5.55 7.25 23.26
CA ALA A 223 -6.02 6.87 21.93
C ALA A 223 -5.51 5.47 21.54
N PHE A 224 -4.23 5.20 21.78
CA PHE A 224 -3.64 3.89 21.50
C PHE A 224 -4.22 2.78 22.38
N ASN A 225 -4.44 3.03 23.68
CA ASN A 225 -5.08 2.04 24.57
C ASN A 225 -6.52 1.71 24.13
N LYS A 226 -7.24 2.69 23.58
CA LYS A 226 -8.58 2.48 23.01
C LYS A 226 -8.54 1.63 21.75
N ALA A 227 -7.53 1.83 20.89
CA ALA A 227 -7.41 1.13 19.61
C ALA A 227 -6.81 -0.30 19.75
N PHE A 228 -5.87 -0.52 20.67
CA PHE A 228 -5.06 -1.75 20.74
C PHE A 228 -5.05 -2.47 22.09
N THR A 229 -5.83 -2.03 23.06
CA THR A 229 -5.78 -2.41 24.49
C THR A 229 -4.55 -1.86 25.22
N ALA A 230 -4.71 -1.58 26.52
CA ALA A 230 -3.63 -1.05 27.38
C ALA A 230 -2.46 -2.05 27.49
N GLU A 231 -2.77 -3.34 27.64
CA GLU A 231 -1.79 -4.42 27.74
C GLU A 231 -0.90 -4.50 26.49
N ARG A 232 -1.51 -4.50 25.30
CA ARG A 232 -0.77 -4.56 24.03
C ARG A 232 0.14 -3.35 23.83
N VAL A 233 -0.33 -2.16 24.20
CA VAL A 233 0.46 -0.93 24.13
C VAL A 233 1.64 -0.99 25.11
N SER A 234 1.44 -1.40 26.36
CA SER A 234 2.51 -1.60 27.35
C SER A 234 3.54 -2.62 26.89
N THR A 235 3.10 -3.77 26.39
CA THR A 235 4.02 -4.81 25.85
C THR A 235 4.87 -4.29 24.71
N THR A 236 4.31 -3.46 23.82
CA THR A 236 5.07 -2.87 22.71
C THR A 236 6.14 -1.90 23.20
N LEU A 237 5.81 -1.04 24.16
CA LEU A 237 6.76 -0.11 24.76
C LEU A 237 7.86 -0.84 25.54
N GLN A 238 7.52 -1.86 26.32
CA GLN A 238 8.48 -2.70 27.04
C GLN A 238 9.43 -3.42 26.06
N ARG A 239 8.91 -3.98 24.97
CA ARG A 239 9.75 -4.66 23.95
C ARG A 239 10.75 -3.68 23.31
N ALA A 240 10.31 -2.47 22.96
CA ALA A 240 11.19 -1.43 22.43
C ALA A 240 12.27 -1.04 23.45
N ALA A 241 11.91 -0.94 24.73
CA ALA A 241 12.85 -0.64 25.81
C ALA A 241 13.87 -1.78 26.03
N PHE A 242 13.44 -3.04 26.08
CA PHE A 242 14.36 -4.18 26.19
C PHE A 242 15.36 -4.24 25.02
N LYS A 243 14.90 -4.01 23.80
CA LYS A 243 15.77 -3.95 22.63
C LYS A 243 16.83 -2.83 22.76
N ALA A 244 16.46 -1.69 23.32
CA ALA A 244 17.38 -0.58 23.56
C ALA A 244 18.38 -0.93 24.68
N VAL A 245 17.96 -1.62 25.73
CA VAL A 245 18.85 -2.12 26.79
C VAL A 245 19.91 -3.05 26.20
N ASP A 246 19.50 -4.02 25.40
CA ASP A 246 20.44 -4.96 24.76
C ASP A 246 21.47 -4.24 23.89
N LYS A 247 21.03 -3.22 23.12
CA LYS A 247 21.95 -2.40 22.31
C LYS A 247 22.93 -1.60 23.20
N ALA A 248 22.44 -0.99 24.27
CA ALA A 248 23.28 -0.21 25.18
C ALA A 248 24.31 -1.09 25.92
N ILE A 249 23.94 -2.30 26.30
CA ILE A 249 24.87 -3.29 26.88
C ILE A 249 25.95 -3.67 25.86
N GLN A 250 25.58 -3.99 24.62
CA GLN A 250 26.52 -4.34 23.55
C GLN A 250 27.47 -3.19 23.22
N ALA A 251 26.97 -1.96 23.19
CA ALA A 251 27.74 -0.73 22.95
C ALA A 251 28.56 -0.28 24.17
N LYS A 252 28.36 -0.88 25.35
CA LYS A 252 28.94 -0.45 26.63
C LYS A 252 28.66 1.04 26.91
N ASP A 253 27.43 1.49 26.61
CA ASP A 253 26.99 2.88 26.79
C ASP A 253 26.15 3.07 28.06
N PRO A 254 26.77 3.45 29.21
CA PRO A 254 26.03 3.63 30.47
C PRO A 254 25.06 4.81 30.42
N LYS A 255 25.30 5.83 29.60
CA LYS A 255 24.45 7.00 29.48
C LYS A 255 23.12 6.65 28.79
N GLN A 256 23.18 5.80 27.78
CA GLN A 256 21.99 5.28 27.12
C GLN A 256 21.17 4.39 28.08
N MET A 257 21.83 3.60 28.93
CA MET A 257 21.18 2.81 30.00
C MET A 257 20.39 3.68 30.97
N GLU A 258 20.97 4.79 31.42
CA GLU A 258 20.27 5.74 32.31
C GLU A 258 19.01 6.32 31.65
N THR A 259 19.11 6.72 30.38
CA THR A 259 18.01 7.27 29.59
C THR A 259 16.86 6.26 29.45
N ILE A 260 17.19 5.01 29.13
CA ILE A 260 16.19 3.92 28.99
C ILE A 260 15.52 3.63 30.33
N THR A 261 16.30 3.58 31.41
CA THR A 261 15.80 3.35 32.75
C THR A 261 14.84 4.46 33.20
N ALA A 262 15.14 5.71 32.86
CA ALA A 262 14.27 6.85 33.15
C ALA A 262 12.94 6.79 32.35
N LEU A 263 12.95 6.27 31.14
CA LEU A 263 11.76 6.07 30.33
C LEU A 263 10.90 4.94 30.88
N LEU A 264 11.50 3.81 31.28
CA LEU A 264 10.79 2.67 31.88
C LEU A 264 10.12 3.00 33.23
N LYS A 265 10.68 3.91 34.02
CA LYS A 265 10.08 4.34 35.30
C LYS A 265 8.82 5.21 35.13
N LYS A 266 8.57 5.73 33.91
CA LYS A 266 7.38 6.53 33.60
C LYS A 266 6.21 5.69 33.06
N GLU A 267 6.43 4.42 32.76
CA GLU A 267 5.44 3.46 32.29
C GLU A 267 4.83 2.63 33.41
#